data_40f1f65c813b51b5e14bf6d6723fb475
#
_entry.id   40f1f65c813b51b5e14bf6d6723fb475
#
_cell.length_a   1.000
_cell.length_b   1.000
_cell.length_c   1.000
_cell.angle_alpha   90.00
_cell.angle_beta   90.00
_cell.angle_gamma   90.00
#
_symmetry.space_group_name_H-M   'P 1'
#
loop_
_entity.id
_entity.type
_entity.pdbx_description
1 polymer ?
#
loop_
_entity_poly.entity_id
_entity_poly.type
_entity_poly.pdbx_seq_one_letter_code
_entity_poly.pdbx_strand_id
1 'polypeptide(L)' 'MIVIDFFSKKEQKQKYIKLTKELREYKNKQVNLLLEGRDSTPQEIANACMVMEEGSYMREYVGNEDGVIIEIRFNKITE' A
#
# COMPACT_ATOMS: atom_id res chain seq x y z
N MET A 1 11.85 23.50 -14.38
CA MET A 1 12.11 22.66 -13.22
C MET A 1 10.90 22.53 -12.30
N ILE A 2 10.26 23.63 -11.99
CA ILE A 2 9.04 23.60 -11.18
C ILE A 2 7.93 22.77 -11.84
N VAL A 3 7.87 22.83 -13.16
CA VAL A 3 6.87 22.07 -13.94
C VAL A 3 7.07 20.58 -13.79
N ILE A 4 8.31 20.11 -13.73
CA ILE A 4 8.63 18.68 -13.58
C ILE A 4 8.15 18.19 -12.21
N ASP A 5 8.40 18.97 -11.16
CA ASP A 5 7.97 18.61 -9.82
C ASP A 5 6.45 18.53 -9.72
N PHE A 6 5.77 19.42 -10.42
CA PHE A 6 4.30 19.40 -10.45
C PHE A 6 3.77 18.10 -11.06
N PHE A 7 4.34 17.66 -12.17
CA PHE A 7 3.92 16.41 -12.80
C PHE A 7 4.22 15.19 -11.94
N SER A 8 5.38 15.17 -11.30
CA SER A 8 5.75 14.08 -10.40
C SER A 8 4.77 13.95 -9.25
N LYS A 9 4.37 15.06 -8.65
CA LYS A 9 3.41 15.06 -7.55
C LYS A 9 2.05 14.55 -8.02
N LYS A 10 1.66 14.91 -9.22
CA LYS A 10 0.38 14.46 -9.78
C LYS A 10 0.36 12.96 -10.01
N GLU A 11 1.44 12.40 -10.54
CA GLU A 11 1.57 10.96 -10.75
C GLU A 11 1.55 10.19 -9.44
N GLN A 12 2.28 10.68 -8.44
CA GLN A 12 2.29 10.07 -7.12
C GLN A 12 0.90 10.08 -6.49
N LYS A 13 0.19 11.16 -6.66
CA LYS A 13 -1.16 11.30 -6.11
C LYS A 13 -2.11 10.29 -6.74
N GLN A 14 -2.00 10.05 -8.05
CA GLN A 14 -2.83 9.06 -8.73
C GLN A 14 -2.52 7.64 -8.28
N LYS A 15 -1.26 7.31 -8.14
CA LYS A 15 -0.85 6.00 -7.60
C LYS A 15 -1.38 5.78 -6.20
N TYR A 16 -1.33 6.82 -5.39
CA TYR A 16 -1.82 6.81 -4.02
C TYR A 16 -3.32 6.53 -3.97
N ILE A 17 -4.09 7.19 -4.83
CA ILE A 17 -5.53 6.99 -4.91
C ILE A 17 -5.86 5.55 -5.34
N LYS A 18 -5.15 5.04 -6.34
CA LYS A 18 -5.33 3.67 -6.81
C LYS A 18 -5.02 2.66 -5.72
N LEU A 19 -3.94 2.87 -5.00
CA LEU A 19 -3.54 1.99 -3.91
C LEU A 19 -4.59 1.97 -2.81
N THR A 20 -5.06 3.14 -2.41
CA THR A 20 -6.10 3.25 -1.38
C THR A 20 -7.36 2.49 -1.79
N LYS A 21 -7.77 2.66 -3.04
CA LYS A 21 -8.97 1.99 -3.56
C LYS A 21 -8.79 0.46 -3.56
N GLU A 22 -7.65 -0.01 -4.02
CA GLU A 22 -7.33 -1.42 -4.05
C GLU A 22 -7.37 -2.03 -2.65
N LEU A 23 -6.74 -1.36 -1.69
CA LEU A 23 -6.69 -1.84 -0.32
C LEU A 23 -8.07 -1.83 0.34
N ARG A 24 -8.92 -0.86 0.00
CA ARG A 24 -10.29 -0.85 0.49
C ARG A 24 -11.09 -2.04 -0.02
N GLU A 25 -10.88 -2.43 -1.26
CA GLU A 25 -11.54 -3.59 -1.83
C GLU A 25 -11.15 -4.87 -1.09
N TYR A 26 -9.85 -5.02 -0.77
CA TYR A 26 -9.39 -6.14 0.04
C TYR A 26 -9.99 -6.10 1.44
N LYS A 27 -10.03 -4.93 2.06
CA LYS A 27 -10.60 -4.80 3.40
C LYS A 27 -12.08 -5.17 3.41
N ASN A 28 -12.83 -4.82 2.37
CA ASN A 28 -14.22 -5.18 2.24
C ASN A 28 -14.43 -6.69 2.09
N LYS A 29 -13.42 -7.39 1.63
CA LYS A 29 -13.41 -8.85 1.54
C LYS A 29 -12.87 -9.52 2.80
N GLN A 30 -12.70 -8.75 3.87
CA GLN A 30 -12.19 -9.23 5.15
C GLN A 30 -10.73 -9.68 5.10
N VAL A 31 -9.95 -9.11 4.20
CA VAL A 31 -8.51 -9.34 4.15
C VAL A 31 -7.84 -8.42 5.17
N ASN A 32 -6.96 -8.98 5.99
CA ASN A 32 -6.21 -8.21 6.96
C ASN A 32 -5.10 -7.42 6.28
N LEU A 33 -4.95 -6.16 6.67
CA LEU A 33 -3.89 -5.30 6.15
C LEU A 33 -2.93 -4.97 7.28
N LEU A 34 -1.67 -5.30 7.10
CA LEU A 34 -0.64 -5.05 8.10
C LEU A 34 0.43 -4.14 7.55
N LEU A 35 0.84 -3.18 8.37
CA LEU A 35 1.95 -2.29 8.07
C LEU A 35 3.00 -2.49 9.15
N GLU A 36 4.15 -3.05 8.77
CA GLU A 36 5.24 -3.38 9.70
C GLU A 36 4.75 -4.23 10.88
N GLY A 37 3.87 -5.19 10.58
CA GLY A 37 3.36 -6.12 11.59
C GLY A 37 2.18 -5.60 12.41
N ARG A 38 1.66 -4.42 12.10
CA ARG A 38 0.53 -3.83 12.82
C ARG A 38 -0.68 -3.72 11.91
N ASP A 39 -1.86 -3.99 12.46
CA ASP A 39 -3.11 -3.76 11.75
C ASP A 39 -3.22 -2.29 11.36
N SER A 40 -3.49 -2.04 10.09
CA SER A 40 -3.54 -0.69 9.57
C SER A 40 -4.70 -0.54 8.60
N THR A 41 -5.16 0.69 8.43
CA THR A 41 -6.22 1.00 7.46
C THR A 41 -5.61 1.18 6.07
N PRO A 42 -6.43 1.03 5.00
CA PRO A 42 -5.95 1.33 3.65
C PRO A 42 -5.32 2.71 3.53
N GLN A 43 -5.91 3.70 4.18
CA GLN A 43 -5.41 5.06 4.12
C GLN A 43 -4.07 5.21 4.83
N GLU A 44 -3.89 4.56 5.97
CA GLU A 44 -2.62 4.59 6.70
C GLU A 44 -1.50 3.98 5.87
N ILE A 45 -1.77 2.84 5.23
CA ILE A 45 -0.78 2.16 4.39
C ILE A 45 -0.43 3.03 3.18
N ALA A 46 -1.44 3.58 2.52
CA ALA A 46 -1.22 4.43 1.36
C ALA A 46 -0.43 5.69 1.74
N ASN A 47 -0.73 6.29 2.90
CA ASN A 47 0.02 7.44 3.40
C ASN A 47 1.48 7.09 3.62
N ALA A 48 1.75 5.96 4.25
CA ALA A 48 3.11 5.51 4.51
C ALA A 48 3.87 5.30 3.21
N CYS A 49 3.25 4.65 2.23
CA CYS A 49 3.87 4.41 0.93
C CYS A 49 4.16 5.74 0.20
N MET A 50 3.29 6.72 0.32
CA MET A 50 3.48 8.02 -0.31
C MET A 50 4.63 8.80 0.33
N VAL A 51 4.71 8.78 1.67
CA VAL A 51 5.75 9.52 2.41
C VAL A 51 7.13 8.90 2.20
N MET A 52 7.22 7.58 2.18
CA MET A 52 8.49 6.86 2.12
C MET A 52 8.98 6.60 0.70
N GLU A 53 8.30 7.08 -0.28
CA GLU A 53 8.57 6.88 -1.69
C GLU A 53 8.33 5.42 -2.15
N GLU A 54 8.19 5.27 -3.46
CA GLU A 54 7.93 4.00 -4.10
C GLU A 54 9.15 3.08 -3.95
N GLY A 55 8.89 1.82 -3.60
CA GLY A 55 9.96 0.84 -3.43
C GLY A 55 10.47 0.70 -2.02
N SER A 56 10.00 1.54 -1.09
CA SER A 56 10.43 1.45 0.31
C SER A 56 9.71 0.36 1.09
N TYR A 57 8.63 -0.17 0.55
CA TYR A 57 7.86 -1.24 1.18
C TYR A 57 7.77 -2.46 0.27
N MET A 58 7.93 -3.63 0.86
CA MET A 58 7.69 -4.90 0.19
C MET A 58 6.27 -5.35 0.53
N ARG A 59 5.51 -5.69 -0.50
CA ARG A 59 4.16 -6.21 -0.34
C ARG A 59 4.20 -7.73 -0.36
N GLU A 60 3.63 -8.36 0.67
CA GLU A 60 3.58 -9.80 0.79
C GLU A 60 2.13 -10.24 0.92
N TYR A 61 1.72 -11.19 0.09
CA TYR A 61 0.36 -11.73 0.11
C TYR A 61 0.37 -13.07 0.84
N VAL A 62 -0.54 -13.22 1.79
CA VAL A 62 -0.69 -14.46 2.54
C VAL A 62 -2.03 -15.09 2.18
N GLY A 63 -2.00 -16.34 1.71
CA GLY A 63 -3.18 -17.09 1.35
C GLY A 63 -3.47 -18.21 2.33
N ASN A 64 -4.71 -18.71 2.30
CA ASN A 64 -5.09 -19.88 3.07
C ASN A 64 -4.92 -21.16 2.22
N GLU A 65 -5.36 -22.29 2.75
CA GLU A 65 -5.24 -23.58 2.07
C GLU A 65 -5.99 -23.62 0.75
N ASP A 66 -7.03 -22.83 0.61
CA ASP A 66 -7.83 -22.76 -0.62
C ASP A 66 -7.25 -21.78 -1.65
N GLY A 67 -6.13 -21.14 -1.33
CA GLY A 67 -5.51 -20.18 -2.21
C GLY A 67 -6.14 -18.79 -2.16
N VAL A 68 -7.01 -18.55 -1.19
CA VAL A 68 -7.66 -17.25 -1.03
C VAL A 68 -6.76 -16.35 -0.20
N ILE A 69 -6.55 -15.11 -0.67
CA ILE A 69 -5.75 -14.14 0.07
C ILE A 69 -6.51 -13.71 1.32
N ILE A 70 -5.88 -13.87 2.49
CA ILE A 70 -6.47 -13.52 3.77
C ILE A 70 -5.74 -12.36 4.45
N GLU A 71 -4.53 -12.05 4.00
CA GLU A 71 -3.73 -11.01 4.62
C GLU A 71 -2.76 -10.42 3.61
N ILE A 72 -2.53 -9.12 3.71
CA ILE A 72 -1.50 -8.44 2.93
C ILE A 72 -0.61 -7.70 3.91
N ARG A 73 0.69 -7.96 3.82
CA ARG A 73 1.69 -7.36 4.69
C ARG A 73 2.54 -6.37 3.91
N PHE A 74 2.71 -5.20 4.47
CA PHE A 74 3.61 -4.18 3.94
C PHE A 74 4.76 -4.03 4.92
N ASN A 75 5.93 -4.48 4.53
CA ASN A 75 7.12 -4.41 5.37
C ASN A 75 8.13 -3.46 4.76
N LYS A 76 8.66 -2.59 5.59
CA LYS A 76 9.67 -1.64 5.15
C LYS A 76 10.95 -2.39 4.76
N ILE A 77 11.50 -2.03 3.60
CA ILE A 77 12.75 -2.60 3.15
C ILE A 77 13.87 -1.87 3.87
N THR A 78 14.64 -2.60 4.67
CA THR A 78 15.79 -2.05 5.37
C THR A 78 17.06 -2.67 4.81
N GLU A 79 18.03 -1.83 4.57
CA GLU A 79 19.35 -2.30 4.14
C GLU A 79 20.33 -2.36 5.29
#